data_6d1cda8cfe6132e97f2e34071aee3831
#
_entry.id   6d1cda8cfe6132e97f2e34071aee3831
#
_cell.length_a   1.000
_cell.length_b   1.000
_cell.length_c   1.000
_cell.angle_alpha   90.00
_cell.angle_beta   90.00
_cell.angle_gamma   90.00
#
_symmetry.space_group_name_H-M   'P 1'
#
loop_
_entity.id
_entity.type
_entity.pdbx_description
1 polymer ?
#
loop_
_entity_poly.entity_id
_entity_poly.type
_entity_poly.pdbx_seq_one_letter_code
_entity_poly.pdbx_strand_id
1 'polypeptide(L)'
;YEFRKRICKETVDRILIYSTSPVMKVMGEAEIEDILVDTPEIIWERTKEKAGIDKRFFDRYYAGRNQAVAYKLKNITEYEMPKELKDYGISRAPQSFQYVK
;
A
#
# COMPACT_ATOMS: atom_id res chain seq x y z
N TYR A 1 -3.38 -0.08 -6.90
CA TYR A 1 -2.45 0.94 -6.35
C TYR A 1 -2.55 1.02 -4.83
N GLU A 2 -1.40 1.23 -4.21
CA GLU A 2 -1.32 1.58 -2.79
C GLU A 2 -0.86 3.02 -2.67
N PHE A 3 -1.60 3.83 -1.93
CA PHE A 3 -1.32 5.26 -1.78
C PHE A 3 -0.63 5.55 -0.45
N ARG A 4 0.46 6.33 -0.52
CA ARG A 4 1.23 6.74 0.65
C ARG A 4 1.52 8.22 0.61
N LYS A 5 1.78 8.81 1.77
CA LYS A 5 2.13 10.23 1.87
C LYS A 5 3.61 10.48 1.60
N ARG A 6 4.44 9.48 1.82
CA ARG A 6 5.89 9.57 1.61
C ARG A 6 6.40 8.33 0.91
N ILE A 7 7.44 8.52 0.09
CA ILE A 7 8.14 7.40 -0.54
C ILE A 7 8.97 6.67 0.52
N CYS A 8 9.07 5.34 0.38
CA CYS A 8 9.94 4.55 1.23
C CYS A 8 11.40 4.89 0.89
N LYS A 9 12.21 5.15 1.92
CA LYS A 9 13.63 5.53 1.73
C LYS A 9 14.51 4.35 1.36
N GLU A 10 14.05 3.14 1.63
CA GLU A 10 14.79 1.93 1.33
C GLU A 10 14.32 1.33 0.01
N THR A 11 15.21 0.57 -0.67
CA THR A 11 14.81 -0.18 -1.84
C THR A 11 13.89 -1.32 -1.41
N VAL A 12 12.67 -1.32 -1.95
CA VAL A 12 11.64 -2.29 -1.60
C VAL A 12 11.08 -2.87 -2.89
N ASP A 13 11.08 -4.20 -2.99
CA ASP A 13 10.57 -4.91 -4.17
C ASP A 13 9.16 -5.44 -3.97
N ARG A 14 8.78 -5.71 -2.73
CA ARG A 14 7.51 -6.33 -2.40
C ARG A 14 6.89 -5.73 -1.16
N ILE A 15 5.58 -5.90 -1.02
CA ILE A 15 4.85 -5.54 0.18
C ILE A 15 4.07 -6.75 0.67
N LEU A 16 3.88 -6.83 1.99
CA LEU A 16 2.97 -7.78 2.60
C LEU A 16 1.61 -7.10 2.78
N ILE A 17 0.56 -7.78 2.35
CA ILE A 17 -0.80 -7.27 2.47
C ILE A 17 -1.37 -7.74 3.80
N TYR A 18 -1.66 -6.80 4.69
CA TYR A 18 -2.12 -7.09 6.04
C TYR A 18 -3.58 -6.69 6.21
N SER A 19 -4.36 -7.60 6.77
CA SER A 19 -5.74 -7.28 7.15
C SER A 19 -5.76 -6.86 8.61
N THR A 20 -6.28 -5.67 8.87
CA THR A 20 -6.37 -5.12 10.22
C THR A 20 -7.49 -5.81 11.01
N SER A 21 -7.74 -5.35 12.25
CA SER A 21 -8.78 -5.92 13.09
C SER A 21 -10.09 -6.12 12.31
N PRO A 22 -10.81 -7.24 12.49
CA PRO A 22 -10.59 -8.26 13.50
C PRO A 22 -9.63 -9.39 13.10
N VAL A 23 -9.25 -9.49 11.82
CA VAL A 23 -8.44 -10.62 11.32
C VAL A 23 -7.00 -10.57 11.81
N MET A 24 -6.35 -9.42 11.69
CA MET A 24 -4.98 -9.16 12.16
C MET A 24 -3.95 -10.18 11.65
N LYS A 25 -4.00 -10.47 10.34
CA LYS A 25 -3.10 -11.44 9.71
C LYS A 25 -2.62 -10.94 8.37
N VAL A 26 -1.47 -11.49 7.95
CA VAL A 26 -0.93 -11.26 6.62
C VAL A 26 -1.70 -12.13 5.64
N MET A 27 -2.43 -11.51 4.74
CA MET A 27 -3.32 -12.17 3.79
C MET A 27 -2.66 -12.53 2.47
N GLY A 28 -1.56 -11.87 2.15
CA GLY A 28 -0.89 -12.12 0.88
C GLY A 28 0.32 -11.22 0.70
N GLU A 29 0.83 -11.19 -0.52
CA GLU A 29 1.93 -10.33 -0.90
C GLU A 29 1.74 -9.82 -2.32
N ALA A 30 2.45 -8.74 -2.66
CA ALA A 30 2.46 -8.20 -4.00
C ALA A 30 3.84 -7.64 -4.32
N GLU A 31 4.20 -7.64 -5.61
CA GLU A 31 5.41 -7.00 -6.07
C GLU A 31 5.12 -5.55 -6.46
N ILE A 32 6.12 -4.68 -6.31
CA ILE A 32 6.01 -3.29 -6.73
C ILE A 32 6.51 -3.20 -8.17
N GLU A 33 5.60 -2.86 -9.09
CA GLU A 33 5.92 -2.68 -10.50
C GLU A 33 6.49 -1.30 -10.78
N ASP A 34 5.91 -0.28 -10.17
CA ASP A 34 6.29 1.11 -10.40
C ASP A 34 5.90 1.98 -9.22
N ILE A 35 6.57 3.11 -9.09
CA ILE A 35 6.30 4.08 -8.03
C ILE A 35 6.04 5.42 -8.71
N LEU A 36 4.83 5.97 -8.49
CA LEU A 36 4.43 7.26 -9.01
C LEU A 36 4.53 8.29 -7.91
N VAL A 37 5.27 9.38 -8.16
CA VAL A 37 5.41 10.47 -7.19
C VAL A 37 5.10 11.78 -7.91
N ASP A 38 4.07 12.47 -7.45
CA ASP A 38 3.66 13.75 -8.04
C ASP A 38 2.67 14.44 -7.09
N THR A 39 2.06 15.56 -7.55
CA THR A 39 1.01 16.20 -6.77
C THR A 39 -0.20 15.28 -6.65
N PRO A 40 -1.02 15.43 -5.58
CA PRO A 40 -2.21 14.58 -5.44
C PRO A 40 -3.14 14.63 -6.65
N GLU A 41 -3.32 15.80 -7.26
CA GLU A 41 -4.19 15.96 -8.42
C GLU A 41 -3.71 15.11 -9.60
N ILE A 42 -2.41 15.15 -9.89
CA ILE A 42 -1.83 14.38 -10.98
C ILE A 42 -1.89 12.89 -10.68
N ILE A 43 -1.56 12.48 -9.46
CA ILE A 43 -1.64 11.08 -9.05
C ILE A 43 -3.07 10.57 -9.20
N TRP A 44 -4.07 11.34 -8.79
CA TRP A 44 -5.46 10.94 -8.95
C TRP A 44 -5.83 10.71 -10.41
N GLU A 45 -5.48 11.66 -11.29
CA GLU A 45 -5.76 11.52 -12.72
C GLU A 45 -5.13 10.28 -13.33
N ARG A 46 -3.94 9.90 -12.87
CA ARG A 46 -3.22 8.74 -13.39
C ARG A 46 -3.71 7.42 -12.84
N THR A 47 -4.38 7.41 -11.69
CA THR A 47 -4.75 6.19 -10.98
C THR A 47 -6.24 5.98 -10.81
N LYS A 48 -7.06 6.97 -11.07
CA LYS A 48 -8.50 6.97 -10.72
C LYS A 48 -9.28 5.76 -11.22
N GLU A 49 -8.95 5.23 -12.38
CA GLU A 49 -9.66 4.08 -12.95
C GLU A 49 -9.42 2.80 -12.18
N LYS A 50 -8.28 2.68 -11.51
CA LYS A 50 -7.87 1.48 -10.78
C LYS A 50 -7.50 1.78 -9.33
N ALA A 51 -7.94 2.93 -8.81
CA ALA A 51 -7.54 3.36 -7.48
C ALA A 51 -8.13 2.49 -6.36
N GLY A 52 -9.31 1.95 -6.57
CA GLY A 52 -9.99 1.14 -5.54
C GLY A 52 -10.58 1.94 -4.39
N ILE A 53 -10.48 3.28 -4.44
CA ILE A 53 -11.06 4.19 -3.45
C ILE A 53 -11.75 5.33 -4.20
N ASP A 54 -12.69 6.02 -3.53
CA ASP A 54 -13.33 7.17 -4.15
C ASP A 54 -12.48 8.44 -3.98
N LYS A 55 -12.82 9.46 -4.79
CA LYS A 55 -12.08 10.71 -4.78
C LYS A 55 -12.20 11.43 -3.43
N ARG A 56 -13.32 11.31 -2.76
CA ARG A 56 -13.56 11.95 -1.46
C ARG A 56 -12.59 11.42 -0.41
N PHE A 57 -12.38 10.12 -0.37
CA PHE A 57 -11.41 9.49 0.52
C PHE A 57 -9.99 9.93 0.16
N PHE A 58 -9.66 9.91 -1.12
CA PHE A 58 -8.35 10.33 -1.62
C PHE A 58 -8.04 11.78 -1.24
N ASP A 59 -8.98 12.69 -1.49
CA ASP A 59 -8.79 14.11 -1.17
C ASP A 59 -8.59 14.34 0.33
N ARG A 60 -9.32 13.60 1.14
CA ARG A 60 -9.19 13.68 2.60
C ARG A 60 -7.84 13.16 3.07
N TYR A 61 -7.38 12.06 2.49
CA TYR A 61 -6.10 11.44 2.84
C TYR A 61 -4.93 12.38 2.55
N TYR A 62 -4.98 13.10 1.44
CA TYR A 62 -3.92 14.01 1.03
C TYR A 62 -4.19 15.48 1.36
N ALA A 63 -5.19 15.79 2.17
CA ALA A 63 -5.50 17.16 2.54
C ALA A 63 -4.28 17.86 3.16
N GLY A 64 -3.93 19.03 2.64
CA GLY A 64 -2.77 19.80 3.10
C GLY A 64 -1.43 19.27 2.63
N ARG A 65 -1.40 18.28 1.74
CA ARG A 65 -0.17 17.68 1.21
C ARG A 65 0.09 18.15 -0.21
N ASN A 66 1.36 18.36 -0.54
CA ASN A 66 1.78 18.75 -1.88
C ASN A 66 2.29 17.56 -2.70
N GLN A 67 2.43 16.40 -2.08
CA GLN A 67 2.97 15.22 -2.73
C GLN A 67 2.13 14.00 -2.39
N ALA A 68 1.90 13.17 -3.41
CA ALA A 68 1.27 11.87 -3.26
C ALA A 68 2.18 10.81 -3.86
N VAL A 69 2.16 9.63 -3.28
CA VAL A 69 2.94 8.48 -3.75
C VAL A 69 1.98 7.33 -4.00
N ALA A 70 2.04 6.75 -5.18
CA ALA A 70 1.25 5.57 -5.54
C ALA A 70 2.19 4.44 -5.95
N TYR A 71 2.06 3.31 -5.28
CA TYR A 71 2.79 2.09 -5.66
C TYR A 71 1.89 1.27 -6.57
N LYS A 72 2.34 1.06 -7.81
CA LYS A 72 1.64 0.18 -8.74
C LYS A 72 2.07 -1.25 -8.46
N LEU A 73 1.11 -2.10 -8.13
CA LEU A 73 1.37 -3.47 -7.71
C LEU A 73 1.16 -4.44 -8.86
N LYS A 74 1.87 -5.56 -8.83
CA LYS A 74 1.72 -6.66 -9.76
C LYS A 74 1.91 -7.99 -9.03
N ASN A 75 1.53 -9.09 -9.70
CA ASN A 75 1.72 -10.45 -9.17
C ASN A 75 1.21 -10.59 -7.73
N ILE A 76 -0.02 -10.11 -7.52
CA ILE A 76 -0.67 -10.17 -6.20
C ILE A 76 -0.97 -11.63 -5.90
N THR A 77 -0.46 -12.12 -4.78
CA THR A 77 -0.66 -13.50 -4.32
C THR A 77 -1.45 -13.48 -3.02
N GLU A 78 -2.62 -14.10 -3.02
CA GLU A 78 -3.38 -14.32 -1.79
C GLU A 78 -2.96 -15.65 -1.19
N TYR A 79 -2.71 -15.67 0.12
CA TYR A 79 -2.38 -16.90 0.82
C TYR A 79 -3.64 -17.69 1.11
N GLU A 80 -3.61 -19.00 0.85
CA GLU A 80 -4.72 -19.87 1.25
C GLU A 80 -4.90 -19.89 2.76
N MET A 81 -3.78 -19.83 3.49
CA MET A 81 -3.77 -19.75 4.94
C MET A 81 -3.07 -18.47 5.36
N PRO A 82 -3.81 -17.46 5.85
CA PRO A 82 -3.21 -16.21 6.32
C PRO A 82 -2.14 -16.47 7.38
N LYS A 83 -1.07 -15.68 7.33
CA LYS A 83 0.08 -15.82 8.21
C LYS A 83 0.07 -14.75 9.28
N GLU A 84 0.71 -15.03 10.39
CA GLU A 84 0.83 -14.07 11.49
C GLU A 84 2.05 -13.18 11.28
N LEU A 85 1.97 -11.94 11.79
CA LEU A 85 3.09 -11.00 11.70
C LEU A 85 4.35 -11.53 12.34
N LYS A 86 4.23 -12.30 13.43
CA LYS A 86 5.37 -12.88 14.12
C LYS A 86 6.19 -13.80 13.23
N ASP A 87 5.56 -14.43 12.23
CA ASP A 87 6.24 -15.32 11.29
C ASP A 87 7.24 -14.55 10.41
N TYR A 88 7.10 -13.24 10.33
CA TYR A 88 7.98 -12.35 9.58
C TYR A 88 8.88 -11.51 10.49
N GLY A 89 8.86 -11.76 11.81
CA GLY A 89 9.62 -10.96 12.76
C GLY A 89 9.07 -9.57 13.00
N ILE A 90 7.80 -9.35 12.71
CA ILE A 90 7.15 -8.05 12.86
C ILE A 90 6.43 -8.00 14.21
N SER A 91 6.82 -7.05 15.07
CA SER A 91 6.26 -6.90 16.40
C SER A 91 5.08 -5.92 16.48
N ARG A 92 4.93 -5.04 15.49
CA ARG A 92 3.85 -4.06 15.44
C ARG A 92 2.99 -4.30 14.22
N ALA A 93 1.67 -4.23 14.39
CA ALA A 93 0.73 -4.33 13.28
C ALA A 93 0.81 -3.09 12.40
N PRO A 94 1.00 -3.26 11.08
CA PRO A 94 0.94 -2.13 10.14
C PRO A 94 -0.50 -1.67 9.95
N GLN A 95 -0.70 -0.51 9.34
CA GLN A 95 -2.04 -0.01 9.06
C GLN A 95 -2.74 -0.80 7.96
N SER A 96 -2.05 -1.10 6.88
CA SER A 96 -2.63 -1.85 5.77
C SER A 96 -1.63 -2.77 5.07
N PHE A 97 -0.35 -2.45 5.10
CA PHE A 97 0.67 -3.29 4.48
C PHE A 97 2.03 -3.06 5.11
N GLN A 98 2.94 -3.98 4.86
CA GLN A 98 4.30 -3.93 5.34
C GLN A 98 5.27 -4.13 4.17
N TYR A 99 6.34 -3.35 4.13
CA TYR A 99 7.38 -3.50 3.11
C TYR A 99 8.24 -4.72 3.38
N VAL A 100 8.63 -5.41 2.31
CA VAL A 100 9.55 -6.55 2.36
C VAL A 100 10.68 -6.28 1.36
N LYS A 101 11.87 -6.48 1.80
CA LYS A 101 13.05 -6.36 0.94
C LYS A 101 13.35 -7.67 0.24
#